data_b5a145dcce1068adfbc3170f6afabd0d
#
_entry.id   b5a145dcce1068adfbc3170f6afabd0d
#
_cell.length_a   1.000
_cell.length_b   1.000
_cell.length_c   1.000
_cell.angle_alpha   90.00
_cell.angle_beta   90.00
_cell.angle_gamma   90.00
#
_symmetry.space_group_name_H-M   'P 1'
#
loop_
_entity.id
_entity.type
_entity.pdbx_description
1 polymer ?
#
loop_
_entity_poly.entity_id
_entity_poly.type
_entity_poly.pdbx_seq_one_letter_code
_entity_poly.pdbx_strand_id
1 'polypeptide(L)'
;MKKLLKSKELKKLFLLLPILLLISCAVKVKTVNDSFYGTQHYETDYMTITGWDTTIKLRFSKLVNTDNVILDALYVSSAAFTISKGNKIILKFSDNSFINLNYTSEMSKIDKGEMLSTYKWLLYDADSFDTYTINANARVDNIGNLIAIRIENSAGFKNIEVKSDFSKKFKNAFEEIKNK
;
A
#
# COMPACT_ATOMS: atom_id res chain seq x y z
N MET A 1 48.07 -25.43 -6.20
CA MET A 1 48.35 -24.02 -6.56
C MET A 1 47.03 -23.23 -6.49
N LYS A 2 46.78 -22.49 -5.41
CA LYS A 2 45.62 -21.60 -5.26
C LYS A 2 45.96 -20.25 -5.92
N LYS A 3 45.29 -19.89 -7.04
CA LYS A 3 45.40 -18.56 -7.64
C LYS A 3 44.70 -17.58 -6.70
N LEU A 4 45.47 -16.77 -6.01
CA LEU A 4 44.98 -15.55 -5.33
C LEU A 4 44.37 -14.61 -6.41
N LEU A 5 43.08 -14.44 -6.35
CA LEU A 5 42.37 -13.41 -7.13
C LEU A 5 43.04 -12.06 -6.86
N LYS A 6 43.51 -11.37 -7.92
CA LYS A 6 44.21 -10.12 -7.82
C LYS A 6 43.32 -9.11 -7.10
N SER A 7 43.83 -8.43 -6.10
CA SER A 7 43.14 -7.46 -5.21
C SER A 7 42.30 -6.39 -5.93
N LYS A 8 42.61 -6.09 -7.18
CA LYS A 8 41.84 -5.16 -8.05
C LYS A 8 40.46 -5.70 -8.46
N GLU A 9 40.35 -7.01 -8.71
CA GLU A 9 39.05 -7.62 -9.08
C GLU A 9 38.14 -7.76 -7.86
N LEU A 10 38.72 -8.01 -6.69
CA LEU A 10 37.97 -8.04 -5.43
C LEU A 10 37.36 -6.67 -5.09
N LYS A 11 38.11 -5.59 -5.33
CA LYS A 11 37.63 -4.21 -5.15
C LYS A 11 36.49 -3.85 -6.09
N LYS A 12 36.54 -4.29 -7.36
CA LYS A 12 35.44 -4.08 -8.32
C LYS A 12 34.19 -4.85 -7.93
N LEU A 13 34.33 -6.07 -7.42
CA LEU A 13 33.21 -6.88 -6.93
C LEU A 13 32.55 -6.24 -5.71
N PHE A 14 33.34 -5.65 -4.80
CA PHE A 14 32.82 -4.93 -3.63
C PHE A 14 32.12 -3.62 -3.99
N LEU A 15 32.48 -2.98 -5.10
CA LEU A 15 31.80 -1.77 -5.59
C LEU A 15 30.47 -2.08 -6.30
N LEU A 16 30.33 -3.27 -6.88
CA LEU A 16 29.08 -3.72 -7.55
C LEU A 16 28.02 -4.23 -6.57
N LEU A 17 28.44 -4.72 -5.39
CA LEU A 17 27.53 -5.29 -4.39
C LEU A 17 26.48 -4.27 -3.88
N PRO A 18 26.82 -3.01 -3.52
CA PRO A 18 25.82 -2.03 -3.08
C PRO A 18 24.88 -1.59 -4.20
N ILE A 19 25.33 -1.63 -5.48
CA ILE A 19 24.48 -1.29 -6.63
C ILE A 19 23.40 -2.37 -6.83
N LEU A 20 23.73 -3.64 -6.65
CA LEU A 20 22.76 -4.75 -6.71
C LEU A 20 21.75 -4.70 -5.55
N LEU A 21 22.13 -4.18 -4.38
CA LEU A 21 21.23 -4.04 -3.23
C LEU A 21 20.24 -2.87 -3.38
N LEU A 22 20.54 -1.87 -4.22
CA LEU A 22 19.65 -0.73 -4.49
C LEU A 22 18.48 -1.08 -5.42
N ILE A 23 18.55 -2.19 -6.17
CA ILE A 23 17.50 -2.62 -7.11
C ILE A 23 16.32 -3.31 -6.39
N SER A 24 16.49 -3.69 -5.12
CA SER A 24 15.54 -4.53 -4.39
C SER A 24 14.29 -3.83 -3.83
N CYS A 25 14.19 -2.49 -3.91
CA CYS A 25 13.06 -1.74 -3.36
C CYS A 25 12.16 -1.05 -4.39
N ALA A 26 12.31 -1.34 -5.67
CA ALA A 26 11.46 -0.77 -6.71
C ALA A 26 10.04 -1.30 -6.57
N VAL A 27 9.08 -0.39 -6.42
CA VAL A 27 7.66 -0.73 -6.51
C VAL A 27 7.36 -1.11 -7.95
N LYS A 28 6.78 -2.30 -8.15
CA LYS A 28 6.42 -2.74 -9.51
C LYS A 28 5.14 -2.05 -9.95
N VAL A 29 5.19 -1.40 -11.11
CA VAL A 29 4.01 -0.89 -11.82
C VAL A 29 3.66 -1.89 -12.92
N LYS A 30 2.43 -2.39 -12.91
CA LYS A 30 1.89 -3.33 -13.92
C LYS A 30 0.96 -2.56 -14.85
N THR A 31 0.89 -3.02 -16.09
CA THR A 31 -0.19 -2.66 -17.01
C THR A 31 -1.31 -3.68 -16.87
N VAL A 32 -2.51 -3.22 -16.63
CA VAL A 32 -3.72 -4.04 -16.56
C VAL A 32 -4.59 -3.70 -17.75
N ASN A 33 -4.98 -4.73 -18.49
CA ASN A 33 -5.86 -4.61 -19.65
C ASN A 33 -7.26 -5.08 -19.26
N ASP A 34 -8.23 -4.20 -19.33
CA ASP A 34 -9.63 -4.57 -19.24
C ASP A 34 -10.16 -4.84 -20.64
N SER A 35 -10.18 -6.12 -21.01
CA SER A 35 -10.62 -6.55 -22.35
C SER A 35 -12.12 -6.32 -22.57
N PHE A 36 -12.92 -6.20 -21.51
CA PHE A 36 -14.36 -5.99 -21.61
C PHE A 36 -14.71 -4.55 -22.02
N TYR A 37 -14.01 -3.57 -21.43
CA TYR A 37 -14.20 -2.16 -21.75
C TYR A 37 -13.16 -1.61 -22.74
N GLY A 38 -12.19 -2.44 -23.15
CA GLY A 38 -11.09 -2.00 -24.02
C GLY A 38 -10.19 -0.94 -23.41
N THR A 39 -10.16 -0.85 -22.08
CA THR A 39 -9.37 0.14 -21.35
C THR A 39 -8.08 -0.47 -20.79
N GLN A 40 -7.05 0.37 -20.68
CA GLN A 40 -5.79 0.02 -20.04
C GLN A 40 -5.53 0.97 -18.89
N HIS A 41 -5.00 0.43 -17.80
CA HIS A 41 -4.52 1.24 -16.71
C HIS A 41 -3.20 0.69 -16.13
N TYR A 42 -2.44 1.56 -15.52
CA TYR A 42 -1.29 1.20 -14.72
C TYR A 42 -1.73 1.04 -13.27
N GLU A 43 -1.14 0.09 -12.55
CA GLU A 43 -1.34 -0.04 -11.11
C GLU A 43 -0.05 -0.48 -10.41
N THR A 44 0.14 -0.02 -9.18
CA THR A 44 1.19 -0.53 -8.29
C THR A 44 0.70 -1.78 -7.58
N ASP A 45 1.62 -2.59 -7.04
CA ASP A 45 1.25 -3.58 -6.05
C ASP A 45 0.73 -2.89 -4.77
N TYR A 46 -0.09 -3.60 -4.02
CA TYR A 46 -0.54 -3.12 -2.72
C TYR A 46 0.64 -2.96 -1.75
N MET A 47 0.70 -1.81 -1.11
CA MET A 47 1.56 -1.52 0.02
C MET A 47 0.75 -1.68 1.30
N THR A 48 1.20 -2.52 2.23
CA THR A 48 0.41 -2.95 3.37
C THR A 48 0.99 -2.42 4.68
N ILE A 49 0.12 -1.87 5.53
CA ILE A 49 0.40 -1.58 6.94
C ILE A 49 -0.52 -2.47 7.76
N THR A 50 0.06 -3.32 8.60
CA THR A 50 -0.67 -4.23 9.48
C THR A 50 -0.56 -3.74 10.92
N GLY A 51 -1.70 -3.57 11.57
CA GLY A 51 -1.85 -3.38 13.01
C GLY A 51 -2.31 -4.67 13.68
N TRP A 52 -2.62 -4.61 14.98
CA TRP A 52 -3.04 -5.77 15.76
C TRP A 52 -4.35 -6.40 15.25
N ASP A 53 -5.35 -5.57 15.00
CA ASP A 53 -6.73 -5.96 14.63
C ASP A 53 -7.15 -5.44 13.25
N THR A 54 -6.24 -4.76 12.57
CA THR A 54 -6.55 -4.05 11.33
C THR A 54 -5.40 -4.07 10.35
N THR A 55 -5.74 -4.03 9.09
CA THR A 55 -4.77 -3.87 7.99
C THR A 55 -5.28 -2.82 7.02
N ILE A 56 -4.41 -1.94 6.56
CA ILE A 56 -4.69 -1.06 5.44
C ILE A 56 -3.74 -1.40 4.29
N LYS A 57 -4.30 -1.58 3.10
CA LYS A 57 -3.56 -1.81 1.87
C LYS A 57 -3.79 -0.61 0.96
N LEU A 58 -2.71 0.01 0.50
CA LEU A 58 -2.74 1.19 -0.37
C LEU A 58 -2.13 0.83 -1.72
N ARG A 59 -2.75 1.27 -2.81
CA ARG A 59 -2.15 1.20 -4.15
C ARG A 59 -2.50 2.44 -4.96
N PHE A 60 -1.68 2.73 -5.94
CA PHE A 60 -1.98 3.76 -6.93
C PHE A 60 -2.42 3.10 -8.24
N SER A 61 -3.34 3.75 -8.92
CA SER A 61 -3.77 3.40 -10.28
C SER A 61 -3.81 4.66 -11.16
N LYS A 62 -3.58 4.49 -12.47
CA LYS A 62 -3.60 5.57 -13.46
C LYS A 62 -4.13 5.04 -14.77
N LEU A 63 -5.17 5.65 -15.30
CA LEU A 63 -5.68 5.29 -16.63
C LEU A 63 -4.66 5.73 -17.68
N VAL A 64 -4.38 4.86 -18.65
CA VAL A 64 -3.46 5.16 -19.75
C VAL A 64 -3.92 6.40 -20.51
N ASN A 65 -2.97 7.27 -20.90
CA ASN A 65 -3.22 8.54 -21.57
C ASN A 65 -3.97 9.59 -20.72
N THR A 66 -3.91 9.48 -19.40
CA THR A 66 -4.42 10.52 -18.49
C THR A 66 -3.36 10.88 -17.47
N ASP A 67 -3.49 12.07 -16.86
CA ASP A 67 -2.64 12.47 -15.72
C ASP A 67 -3.30 12.18 -14.36
N ASN A 68 -4.46 11.49 -14.38
CA ASN A 68 -5.23 11.23 -13.19
C ASN A 68 -4.69 10.01 -12.44
N VAL A 69 -3.99 10.24 -11.34
CA VAL A 69 -3.60 9.19 -10.41
C VAL A 69 -4.68 9.03 -9.34
N ILE A 70 -5.15 7.81 -9.15
CA ILE A 70 -6.09 7.45 -8.09
C ILE A 70 -5.33 6.68 -7.01
N LEU A 71 -5.54 7.05 -5.77
CA LEU A 71 -5.11 6.28 -4.61
C LEU A 71 -6.30 5.45 -4.12
N ASP A 72 -6.14 4.14 -4.16
CA ASP A 72 -7.08 3.16 -3.62
C ASP A 72 -6.59 2.67 -2.27
N ALA A 73 -7.51 2.60 -1.30
CA ALA A 73 -7.29 2.00 0.00
C ALA A 73 -8.27 0.85 0.22
N LEU A 74 -7.75 -0.30 0.63
CA LEU A 74 -8.54 -1.41 1.15
C LEU A 74 -8.28 -1.50 2.65
N TYR A 75 -9.28 -1.19 3.45
CA TYR A 75 -9.25 -1.36 4.90
C TYR A 75 -9.86 -2.70 5.28
N VAL A 76 -9.14 -3.44 6.13
CA VAL A 76 -9.52 -4.77 6.62
C VAL A 76 -9.53 -4.74 8.14
N SER A 77 -10.61 -5.25 8.74
CA SER A 77 -10.78 -5.35 10.20
C SER A 77 -11.21 -6.77 10.58
N SER A 78 -10.89 -7.18 11.80
CA SER A 78 -11.38 -8.42 12.41
C SER A 78 -12.82 -8.30 12.96
N ALA A 79 -13.41 -7.10 12.99
CA ALA A 79 -14.75 -6.83 13.44
C ALA A 79 -15.56 -6.08 12.38
N ALA A 80 -16.86 -6.36 12.31
CA ALA A 80 -17.79 -5.62 11.46
C ALA A 80 -17.83 -4.13 11.86
N PHE A 81 -17.93 -3.27 10.87
CA PHE A 81 -18.07 -1.83 11.09
C PHE A 81 -18.97 -1.21 10.02
N THR A 82 -19.55 -0.08 10.34
CA THR A 82 -20.34 0.74 9.44
C THR A 82 -19.70 2.11 9.28
N ILE A 83 -20.00 2.78 8.19
CA ILE A 83 -19.49 4.09 7.86
C ILE A 83 -20.62 5.11 7.99
N SER A 84 -20.45 6.08 8.85
CA SER A 84 -21.35 7.25 8.92
C SER A 84 -21.05 8.23 7.80
N LYS A 85 -22.07 8.98 7.39
CA LYS A 85 -21.90 10.04 6.40
C LYS A 85 -20.82 11.02 6.84
N GLY A 86 -19.84 11.23 5.95
CA GLY A 86 -18.70 12.13 6.22
C GLY A 86 -17.46 11.45 6.79
N ASN A 87 -17.53 10.19 7.23
CA ASN A 87 -16.34 9.43 7.59
C ASN A 87 -15.42 9.23 6.38
N LYS A 88 -14.11 9.18 6.64
CA LYS A 88 -13.05 9.10 5.62
C LYS A 88 -11.88 8.28 6.11
N ILE A 89 -11.04 7.86 5.19
CA ILE A 89 -9.64 7.52 5.49
C ILE A 89 -8.81 8.77 5.17
N ILE A 90 -8.08 9.28 6.15
CA ILE A 90 -7.33 10.52 6.06
C ILE A 90 -5.84 10.20 6.12
N LEU A 91 -5.10 10.55 5.08
CA LEU A 91 -3.65 10.47 5.05
C LEU A 91 -3.07 11.83 5.42
N LYS A 92 -2.16 11.87 6.41
CA LYS A 92 -1.44 13.06 6.85
C LYS A 92 0.00 13.02 6.39
N PHE A 93 0.49 14.11 5.81
CA PHE A 93 1.86 14.25 5.33
C PHE A 93 2.70 15.17 6.23
N SER A 94 4.02 15.10 6.08
CA SER A 94 4.98 15.85 6.91
C SER A 94 4.92 17.38 6.72
N ASP A 95 4.39 17.84 5.61
CA ASP A 95 4.13 19.26 5.29
C ASP A 95 2.77 19.75 5.84
N ASN A 96 2.11 18.95 6.68
CA ASN A 96 0.76 19.15 7.20
C ASN A 96 -0.36 19.15 6.13
N SER A 97 -0.09 18.72 4.92
CA SER A 97 -1.14 18.45 3.94
C SER A 97 -1.90 17.15 4.27
N PHE A 98 -3.12 17.01 3.72
CA PHE A 98 -3.98 15.87 3.93
C PHE A 98 -4.58 15.40 2.61
N ILE A 99 -4.74 14.08 2.46
CA ILE A 99 -5.57 13.48 1.43
C ILE A 99 -6.71 12.74 2.13
N ASN A 100 -7.94 13.05 1.71
CA ASN A 100 -9.15 12.40 2.20
C ASN A 100 -9.62 11.39 1.17
N LEU A 101 -9.65 10.09 1.52
CA LEU A 101 -10.24 9.05 0.70
C LEU A 101 -11.69 8.85 1.13
N ASN A 102 -12.57 8.87 0.15
CA ASN A 102 -13.99 8.61 0.38
C ASN A 102 -14.26 7.12 0.30
N TYR A 103 -15.04 6.59 1.22
CA TYR A 103 -15.49 5.21 1.19
C TYR A 103 -16.42 4.96 0.00
N THR A 104 -16.31 3.79 -0.59
CA THR A 104 -17.13 3.39 -1.75
C THR A 104 -18.46 2.75 -1.36
N SER A 105 -18.64 2.43 -0.09
CA SER A 105 -19.87 1.88 0.48
C SER A 105 -20.03 2.30 1.93
N GLU A 106 -21.23 2.17 2.49
CA GLU A 106 -21.53 2.54 3.88
C GLU A 106 -21.33 1.37 4.87
N MET A 107 -21.13 0.16 4.38
CA MET A 107 -20.96 -1.05 5.19
C MET A 107 -19.73 -1.84 4.73
N SER A 108 -19.04 -2.41 5.70
CA SER A 108 -18.00 -3.40 5.43
C SER A 108 -18.63 -4.67 4.83
N LYS A 109 -17.93 -5.29 3.87
CA LYS A 109 -18.28 -6.59 3.32
C LYS A 109 -17.55 -7.66 4.10
N ILE A 110 -18.21 -8.81 4.27
CA ILE A 110 -17.55 -10.01 4.79
C ILE A 110 -16.68 -10.56 3.66
N ASP A 111 -15.40 -10.73 3.94
CA ASP A 111 -14.49 -11.46 3.07
C ASP A 111 -13.97 -12.68 3.82
N LYS A 112 -14.15 -13.87 3.26
CA LYS A 112 -13.55 -15.10 3.78
C LYS A 112 -12.11 -15.15 3.31
N GLY A 113 -11.34 -14.14 3.74
CA GLY A 113 -9.94 -14.03 3.41
C GLY A 113 -9.10 -14.94 4.28
N GLU A 114 -8.03 -15.47 3.71
CA GLU A 114 -6.94 -16.04 4.49
C GLU A 114 -6.42 -14.96 5.46
N MET A 115 -6.49 -15.27 6.74
CA MET A 115 -5.90 -14.44 7.78
C MET A 115 -4.44 -14.18 7.43
N LEU A 116 -4.02 -12.92 7.45
CA LEU A 116 -2.64 -12.55 7.20
C LEU A 116 -1.71 -13.42 8.02
N SER A 117 -0.83 -14.13 7.35
CA SER A 117 -0.03 -15.26 7.83
C SER A 117 0.76 -15.05 9.13
N THR A 118 0.91 -13.79 9.56
CA THR A 118 1.66 -13.43 10.77
C THR A 118 0.95 -13.82 12.08
N TYR A 119 -0.35 -14.06 12.07
CA TYR A 119 -1.12 -14.38 13.28
C TYR A 119 -1.69 -15.81 13.30
N LYS A 120 -1.55 -16.56 12.21
CA LYS A 120 -2.08 -17.92 12.07
C LYS A 120 -1.54 -18.89 13.13
N TRP A 121 -0.37 -18.63 13.68
CA TRP A 121 0.27 -19.46 14.69
C TRP A 121 -0.06 -19.07 16.14
N LEU A 122 -0.61 -17.87 16.37
CA LEU A 122 -0.97 -17.38 17.71
C LEU A 122 -2.38 -17.79 18.14
N LEU A 123 -3.24 -18.17 17.20
CA LEU A 123 -4.61 -18.52 17.47
C LEU A 123 -4.82 -19.99 17.08
N TYR A 124 -4.84 -20.86 18.08
CA TYR A 124 -5.19 -22.27 17.94
C TYR A 124 -6.55 -22.39 17.21
N ASP A 125 -6.61 -23.19 16.13
CA ASP A 125 -7.83 -23.59 15.41
C ASP A 125 -8.62 -22.53 14.65
N ALA A 126 -7.98 -21.54 14.08
CA ALA A 126 -8.68 -20.54 13.30
C ALA A 126 -8.64 -20.81 11.79
N ASP A 127 -9.33 -21.81 11.33
CA ASP A 127 -9.49 -22.09 9.89
C ASP A 127 -10.43 -21.12 9.17
N SER A 128 -11.17 -20.26 9.88
CA SER A 128 -12.05 -19.26 9.29
C SER A 128 -12.32 -18.09 10.23
N PHE A 129 -11.50 -17.04 10.17
CA PHE A 129 -11.92 -15.73 10.69
C PHE A 129 -12.58 -14.95 9.57
N ASP A 130 -13.81 -14.52 9.79
CA ASP A 130 -14.43 -13.54 8.93
C ASP A 130 -13.62 -12.24 9.04
N THR A 131 -13.18 -11.72 7.92
CA THR A 131 -12.60 -10.38 7.83
C THR A 131 -13.64 -9.45 7.20
N TYR A 132 -13.65 -8.22 7.69
CA TYR A 132 -14.56 -7.19 7.20
C TYR A 132 -13.78 -6.18 6.40
N THR A 133 -14.15 -5.99 5.14
CA THR A 133 -13.41 -5.17 4.20
C THR A 133 -14.23 -4.01 3.69
N ILE A 134 -13.58 -2.89 3.42
CA ILE A 134 -14.17 -1.75 2.73
C ILE A 134 -13.11 -1.02 1.90
N ASN A 135 -13.54 -0.52 0.75
CA ASN A 135 -12.68 0.27 -0.14
C ASN A 135 -12.94 1.76 0.04
N ALA A 136 -11.89 2.56 -0.11
CA ALA A 136 -11.95 4.00 -0.19
C ALA A 136 -10.98 4.49 -1.26
N ASN A 137 -11.28 5.61 -1.91
CA ASN A 137 -10.39 6.18 -2.92
C ASN A 137 -10.42 7.70 -2.98
N ALA A 138 -9.41 8.26 -3.61
CA ALA A 138 -9.34 9.67 -3.97
C ALA A 138 -8.41 9.87 -5.18
N ARG A 139 -8.67 10.93 -5.95
CA ARG A 139 -7.69 11.44 -6.92
C ARG A 139 -6.55 12.13 -6.18
N VAL A 140 -5.33 11.95 -6.68
CA VAL A 140 -4.10 12.46 -6.07
C VAL A 140 -3.23 13.12 -7.11
N ASP A 141 -2.96 14.42 -6.93
CA ASP A 141 -2.13 15.19 -7.86
C ASP A 141 -0.68 15.34 -7.36
N ASN A 142 -0.50 15.34 -6.05
CA ASN A 142 0.83 15.43 -5.39
C ASN A 142 0.78 14.81 -3.99
N ILE A 143 1.93 14.32 -3.51
CA ILE A 143 2.08 13.77 -2.17
C ILE A 143 3.39 14.18 -1.52
N GLY A 144 3.35 14.41 -0.19
CA GLY A 144 4.51 14.54 0.68
C GLY A 144 4.97 13.20 1.27
N ASN A 145 5.77 13.27 2.34
CA ASN A 145 6.11 12.10 3.12
C ASN A 145 4.93 11.73 4.04
N LEU A 146 4.35 10.57 3.85
CA LEU A 146 3.23 10.07 4.65
C LEU A 146 3.70 9.79 6.09
N ILE A 147 3.06 10.40 7.09
CA ILE A 147 3.43 10.26 8.51
C ILE A 147 2.36 9.56 9.35
N ALA A 148 1.09 9.68 8.98
CA ALA A 148 0.00 9.05 9.71
C ALA A 148 -1.20 8.77 8.80
N ILE A 149 -2.02 7.79 9.21
CA ILE A 149 -3.30 7.48 8.58
C ILE A 149 -4.36 7.44 9.68
N ARG A 150 -5.47 8.13 9.46
CA ARG A 150 -6.67 8.03 10.29
C ARG A 150 -7.75 7.29 9.52
N ILE A 151 -8.37 6.33 10.18
CA ILE A 151 -9.50 5.56 9.65
C ILE A 151 -10.71 5.90 10.51
N GLU A 152 -11.73 6.50 9.92
CA GLU A 152 -12.97 6.88 10.61
C GLU A 152 -14.07 5.87 10.27
N ASN A 153 -14.89 5.54 11.26
CA ASN A 153 -16.07 4.70 11.11
C ASN A 153 -17.16 5.15 12.11
N SER A 154 -18.32 4.52 12.09
CA SER A 154 -19.45 4.86 12.98
C SER A 154 -19.15 4.70 14.47
N ALA A 155 -18.17 3.89 14.86
CA ALA A 155 -17.75 3.69 16.24
C ALA A 155 -16.67 4.69 16.70
N GLY A 156 -16.11 5.52 15.79
CA GLY A 156 -15.07 6.47 16.08
C GLY A 156 -13.95 6.51 15.05
N PHE A 157 -12.71 6.57 15.50
CA PHE A 157 -11.56 6.59 14.60
C PHE A 157 -10.38 5.79 15.15
N LYS A 158 -9.52 5.36 14.25
CA LYS A 158 -8.22 4.73 14.56
C LYS A 158 -7.09 5.50 13.86
N ASN A 159 -6.03 5.82 14.59
CA ASN A 159 -4.82 6.41 14.03
C ASN A 159 -3.74 5.32 13.88
N ILE A 160 -3.03 5.36 12.76
CA ILE A 160 -1.90 4.51 12.45
C ILE A 160 -0.70 5.40 12.15
N GLU A 161 0.38 5.27 12.92
CA GLU A 161 1.65 5.92 12.61
C GLU A 161 2.36 5.20 11.48
N VAL A 162 2.94 5.95 10.57
CA VAL A 162 3.60 5.41 9.38
C VAL A 162 5.11 5.48 9.56
N LYS A 163 5.77 4.33 9.45
CA LYS A 163 7.24 4.22 9.50
C LYS A 163 7.87 4.86 8.26
N SER A 164 9.09 5.42 8.44
CA SER A 164 9.82 6.12 7.38
C SER A 164 10.05 5.29 6.13
N ASP A 165 10.31 3.98 6.28
CA ASP A 165 10.55 3.08 5.15
C ASP A 165 9.28 2.87 4.30
N PHE A 166 8.11 2.75 4.97
CA PHE A 166 6.84 2.71 4.26
C PHE A 166 6.55 4.04 3.56
N SER A 167 6.79 5.17 4.23
CA SER A 167 6.62 6.50 3.65
C SER A 167 7.44 6.69 2.38
N LYS A 168 8.71 6.29 2.39
CA LYS A 168 9.58 6.31 1.20
C LYS A 168 9.04 5.43 0.08
N LYS A 169 8.65 4.19 0.41
CA LYS A 169 8.05 3.25 -0.56
C LYS A 169 6.78 3.83 -1.18
N PHE A 170 5.92 4.42 -0.37
CA PHE A 170 4.67 5.04 -0.80
C PHE A 170 4.91 6.21 -1.76
N LYS A 171 5.85 7.10 -1.43
CA LYS A 171 6.24 8.22 -2.31
C LYS A 171 6.84 7.73 -3.63
N ASN A 172 7.75 6.76 -3.59
CA ASN A 172 8.35 6.20 -4.79
C ASN A 172 7.28 5.54 -5.70
N ALA A 173 6.31 4.83 -5.11
CA ALA A 173 5.20 4.23 -5.86
C ALA A 173 4.37 5.29 -6.61
N PHE A 174 4.11 6.42 -5.98
CA PHE A 174 3.41 7.54 -6.62
C PHE A 174 4.21 8.13 -7.78
N GLU A 175 5.51 8.40 -7.58
CA GLU A 175 6.37 8.95 -8.64
C GLU A 175 6.49 7.98 -9.83
N GLU A 176 6.63 6.69 -9.56
CA GLU A 176 6.71 5.65 -10.60
C GLU A 176 5.45 5.60 -11.47
N ILE A 177 4.26 5.67 -10.87
CA ILE A 177 3.00 5.59 -11.63
C ILE A 177 2.68 6.93 -12.32
N LYS A 178 3.03 8.05 -11.70
CA LYS A 178 2.83 9.38 -12.28
C LYS A 178 3.59 9.56 -13.58
N ASN A 179 4.78 8.95 -13.68
CA ASN A 179 5.67 9.02 -14.84
C ASN A 179 5.34 7.99 -15.94
N LYS A 180 4.29 7.18 -15.79
CA LYS A 180 3.76 6.29 -16.82
C LYS A 180 2.80 7.04 -17.74
#